data_981263cadccfb354ff767d47b2031ad0
#
_entry.id   981263cadccfb354ff767d47b2031ad0
#
_cell.length_a   1.000
_cell.length_b   1.000
_cell.length_c   1.000
_cell.angle_alpha   90.00
_cell.angle_beta   90.00
_cell.angle_gamma   90.00
#
_symmetry.space_group_name_H-M   'P 1'
#
loop_
_entity.id
_entity.type
_entity.pdbx_description
1 polymer ?
#
loop_
_entity_poly.entity_id
_entity_poly.type
_entity_poly.pdbx_seq_one_letter_code
_entity_poly.pdbx_strand_id
1 'polypeptide(L)'
;MVHEYKLIEEEEAYSLRDRLDLLEDAYYLDRSKFRPIRGIENHEIGSYHCIGDKSLPKDLLEYLCKIAPKKELPLSKIVINKYIAGDWIPKHCDDHGPAYFTTLHLEDSEEGLSYEGGFSRNKAGWTKEYPTDLIHWVEPVVKPRYTILFLYDRGIGTFGGIKI
;
A
#
# COMPACT_ATOMS: atom_id res chain seq x y z
N MET A 1 11.18 -9.83 9.83
CA MET A 1 12.24 -9.04 9.18
C MET A 1 11.70 -8.39 7.93
N VAL A 2 12.02 -7.12 7.73
CA VAL A 2 11.60 -6.38 6.54
C VAL A 2 12.72 -6.48 5.49
N HIS A 3 12.36 -6.91 4.30
CA HIS A 3 13.26 -7.00 3.16
C HIS A 3 12.99 -5.82 2.22
N GLU A 4 14.02 -5.07 1.84
CA GLU A 4 13.89 -3.89 1.00
C GLU A 4 14.68 -4.06 -0.30
N TYR A 5 14.10 -3.62 -1.41
CA TYR A 5 14.78 -3.58 -2.69
C TYR A 5 14.19 -2.51 -3.59
N LYS A 6 15.00 -2.03 -4.54
CA LYS A 6 14.57 -1.04 -5.51
C LYS A 6 13.72 -1.69 -6.58
N LEU A 7 12.55 -1.11 -6.86
CA LEU A 7 11.62 -1.59 -7.88
C LEU A 7 11.64 -0.71 -9.13
N ILE A 8 11.61 0.60 -8.93
CA ILE A 8 11.63 1.59 -10.01
C ILE A 8 12.64 2.68 -9.69
N GLU A 9 13.04 3.44 -10.69
CA GLU A 9 13.95 4.56 -10.49
C GLU A 9 13.28 5.69 -9.72
N GLU A 10 14.07 6.52 -9.07
CA GLU A 10 13.59 7.64 -8.27
C GLU A 10 12.72 8.59 -9.10
N GLU A 11 13.13 8.90 -10.31
CA GLU A 11 12.37 9.77 -11.20
C GLU A 11 11.00 9.18 -11.57
N GLU A 12 10.95 7.87 -11.77
CA GLU A 12 9.67 7.18 -12.01
C GLU A 12 8.76 7.25 -10.80
N ALA A 13 9.33 7.11 -9.59
CA ALA A 13 8.56 7.21 -8.35
C ALA A 13 7.94 8.61 -8.20
N TYR A 14 8.70 9.66 -8.46
CA TYR A 14 8.18 11.02 -8.39
C TYR A 14 7.15 11.31 -9.47
N SER A 15 7.35 10.79 -10.67
CA SER A 15 6.36 10.90 -11.75
C SER A 15 5.04 10.21 -11.38
N LEU A 16 5.14 9.04 -10.78
CA LEU A 16 3.97 8.30 -10.31
C LEU A 16 3.24 9.06 -9.19
N ARG A 17 3.99 9.61 -8.25
CA ARG A 17 3.42 10.46 -7.20
C ARG A 17 2.63 11.63 -7.78
N ASP A 18 3.20 12.32 -8.77
CA ASP A 18 2.53 13.44 -9.43
C ASP A 18 1.23 13.00 -10.11
N ARG A 19 1.22 11.82 -10.72
CA ARG A 19 -0.01 11.25 -11.31
C ARG A 19 -1.08 10.99 -10.24
N LEU A 20 -0.67 10.48 -9.07
CA LEU A 20 -1.60 10.21 -7.97
C LEU A 20 -2.15 11.52 -7.38
N ASP A 21 -1.35 12.59 -7.35
CA ASP A 21 -1.80 13.91 -6.90
C ASP A 21 -2.88 14.49 -7.82
N LEU A 22 -2.92 14.08 -9.08
CA LEU A 22 -3.94 14.54 -10.04
C LEU A 22 -5.26 13.80 -9.90
N LEU A 23 -5.32 12.70 -9.18
CA LEU A 23 -6.58 12.01 -8.92
C LEU A 23 -7.41 12.82 -7.93
N GLU A 24 -8.68 12.98 -8.24
CA GLU A 24 -9.60 13.70 -7.37
C GLU A 24 -9.76 12.99 -6.02
N ASP A 25 -9.91 13.75 -4.95
CA ASP A 25 -10.12 13.20 -3.61
C ASP A 25 -11.31 12.26 -3.53
N ALA A 26 -12.34 12.47 -4.36
CA ALA A 26 -13.51 11.61 -4.42
C ALA A 26 -13.20 10.16 -4.81
N TYR A 27 -12.06 9.89 -5.46
CA TYR A 27 -11.64 8.53 -5.77
C TYR A 27 -11.12 7.78 -4.55
N TYR A 28 -10.71 8.49 -3.50
CA TYR A 28 -10.15 7.89 -2.30
C TYR A 28 -11.20 7.69 -1.23
N LEU A 29 -11.25 6.49 -0.68
CA LEU A 29 -12.16 6.16 0.42
C LEU A 29 -11.51 6.52 1.75
N ASP A 30 -12.25 7.23 2.59
CA ASP A 30 -11.82 7.59 3.94
C ASP A 30 -11.93 6.38 4.86
N ARG A 31 -10.81 5.78 5.21
CA ARG A 31 -10.78 4.56 6.03
C ARG A 31 -11.25 4.78 7.46
N SER A 32 -11.16 6.00 7.97
CA SER A 32 -11.64 6.29 9.33
C SER A 32 -13.16 6.08 9.49
N LYS A 33 -13.88 6.04 8.37
CA LYS A 33 -15.34 5.83 8.34
C LYS A 33 -15.76 4.38 8.23
N PHE A 34 -14.81 3.46 8.03
CA PHE A 34 -15.11 2.04 7.90
C PHE A 34 -15.03 1.35 9.25
N ARG A 35 -15.95 0.43 9.47
CA ARG A 35 -15.91 -0.42 10.67
C ARG A 35 -14.84 -1.50 10.50
N PRO A 36 -14.26 -1.99 11.60
CA PRO A 36 -13.39 -3.14 11.57
C PRO A 36 -14.09 -4.33 10.91
N ILE A 37 -13.36 -5.05 10.07
CA ILE A 37 -13.90 -6.20 9.38
C ILE A 37 -13.79 -7.42 10.31
N ARG A 38 -14.91 -8.18 10.41
CA ARG A 38 -14.97 -9.53 10.99
C ARG A 38 -14.56 -9.67 12.46
N GLY A 39 -15.47 -9.38 13.36
CA GLY A 39 -15.39 -9.88 14.74
C GLY A 39 -14.17 -9.47 15.54
N ILE A 40 -13.35 -8.59 15.03
CA ILE A 40 -12.25 -7.98 15.78
C ILE A 40 -12.86 -6.81 16.53
N GLU A 41 -13.39 -7.10 17.69
CA GLU A 41 -13.90 -6.05 18.57
C GLU A 41 -12.74 -5.14 18.98
N ASN A 42 -13.01 -3.84 19.01
CA ASN A 42 -12.04 -2.82 19.42
C ASN A 42 -10.85 -2.63 18.49
N HIS A 43 -10.91 -3.11 17.24
CA HIS A 43 -9.87 -2.84 16.27
C HIS A 43 -9.94 -1.38 15.80
N GLU A 44 -8.90 -0.63 16.05
CA GLU A 44 -8.77 0.72 15.51
C GLU A 44 -8.36 0.64 14.05
N ILE A 45 -9.03 1.38 13.19
CA ILE A 45 -8.72 1.41 11.76
C ILE A 45 -7.63 2.42 11.45
N GLY A 46 -7.52 3.45 12.28
CA GLY A 46 -6.66 4.60 12.01
C GLY A 46 -7.36 5.65 11.16
N SER A 47 -6.58 6.55 10.61
CA SER A 47 -7.07 7.63 9.76
C SER A 47 -6.17 7.68 8.52
N TYR A 48 -6.70 7.34 7.37
CA TYR A 48 -6.03 7.43 6.07
C TYR A 48 -7.05 7.19 4.97
N HIS A 49 -6.66 7.47 3.73
CA HIS A 49 -7.52 7.24 2.57
C HIS A 49 -6.92 6.13 1.70
N CYS A 50 -7.76 5.42 0.98
CA CYS A 50 -7.28 4.40 0.05
C CYS A 50 -8.13 4.34 -1.21
N ILE A 51 -7.52 3.83 -2.28
CA ILE A 51 -8.20 3.53 -3.54
C ILE A 51 -7.81 2.13 -3.96
N GLY A 52 -8.79 1.33 -4.35
CA GLY A 52 -8.56 -0.01 -4.88
C GLY A 52 -8.44 -0.02 -6.40
N ASP A 53 -7.93 -1.11 -6.93
CA ASP A 53 -7.68 -1.28 -8.36
C ASP A 53 -8.91 -1.05 -9.23
N LYS A 54 -10.10 -1.41 -8.76
CA LYS A 54 -11.35 -1.26 -9.52
C LYS A 54 -11.72 0.20 -9.78
N SER A 55 -11.18 1.11 -8.99
CA SER A 55 -11.47 2.55 -9.09
C SER A 55 -10.33 3.32 -9.76
N LEU A 56 -9.23 2.66 -10.11
CA LEU A 56 -8.09 3.31 -10.76
C LEU A 56 -8.36 3.57 -12.25
N PRO A 57 -7.85 4.67 -12.80
CA PRO A 57 -7.83 4.84 -14.25
C PRO A 57 -7.12 3.67 -14.92
N LYS A 58 -7.63 3.23 -16.06
CA LYS A 58 -7.15 2.02 -16.74
C LYS A 58 -5.66 2.05 -17.06
N ASP A 59 -5.18 3.17 -17.59
CA ASP A 59 -3.77 3.32 -17.95
C ASP A 59 -2.85 3.27 -16.74
N LEU A 60 -3.27 3.83 -15.62
CA LEU A 60 -2.53 3.77 -14.37
C LEU A 60 -2.51 2.33 -13.83
N LEU A 61 -3.64 1.65 -13.86
CA LEU A 61 -3.71 0.25 -13.44
C LEU A 61 -2.81 -0.64 -14.29
N GLU A 62 -2.81 -0.47 -15.60
CA GLU A 62 -1.93 -1.21 -16.52
C GLU A 62 -0.46 -0.97 -16.19
N TYR A 63 -0.08 0.28 -15.94
CA TYR A 63 1.28 0.63 -15.54
C TYR A 63 1.67 -0.06 -14.22
N LEU A 64 0.82 0.00 -13.21
CA LEU A 64 1.08 -0.63 -11.91
C LEU A 64 1.19 -2.14 -12.02
N CYS A 65 0.34 -2.77 -12.82
CA CYS A 65 0.45 -4.22 -13.07
C CYS A 65 1.76 -4.58 -13.76
N LYS A 66 2.25 -3.71 -14.64
CA LYS A 66 3.51 -3.93 -15.36
C LYS A 66 4.73 -3.84 -14.43
N ILE A 67 4.74 -2.90 -13.51
CA ILE A 67 5.88 -2.72 -12.58
C ILE A 67 5.80 -3.62 -11.35
N ALA A 68 4.64 -4.21 -11.05
CA ALA A 68 4.45 -5.05 -9.87
C ALA A 68 5.53 -6.14 -9.80
N PRO A 69 6.10 -6.38 -8.61
CA PRO A 69 7.08 -7.45 -8.46
C PRO A 69 6.52 -8.80 -8.90
N LYS A 70 7.32 -9.57 -9.65
CA LYS A 70 6.95 -10.92 -10.06
C LYS A 70 7.11 -11.87 -8.88
N LYS A 71 6.05 -12.60 -8.58
CA LYS A 71 6.01 -13.55 -7.46
C LYS A 71 5.48 -14.89 -7.93
N GLU A 72 5.65 -15.93 -7.11
CA GLU A 72 5.10 -17.26 -7.41
C GLU A 72 3.58 -17.26 -7.42
N LEU A 73 2.98 -16.43 -6.55
CA LEU A 73 1.53 -16.28 -6.51
C LEU A 73 1.08 -15.18 -7.47
N PRO A 74 -0.11 -15.29 -8.03
CA PRO A 74 -0.64 -14.24 -8.91
C PRO A 74 -0.96 -12.97 -8.14
N LEU A 75 -0.75 -11.84 -8.80
CA LEU A 75 -1.17 -10.54 -8.31
C LEU A 75 -2.70 -10.49 -8.32
N SER A 76 -3.31 -10.29 -7.15
CA SER A 76 -4.77 -10.32 -7.01
C SER A 76 -5.39 -8.95 -6.80
N LYS A 77 -4.64 -8.00 -6.25
CA LYS A 77 -5.17 -6.69 -5.92
C LYS A 77 -4.06 -5.65 -5.83
N ILE A 78 -4.37 -4.40 -6.19
CA ILE A 78 -3.55 -3.23 -5.89
C ILE A 78 -4.40 -2.28 -5.03
N VAL A 79 -3.78 -1.76 -3.98
CA VAL A 79 -4.37 -0.73 -3.13
C VAL A 79 -3.37 0.41 -3.01
N ILE A 80 -3.84 1.64 -3.12
CA ILE A 80 -3.01 2.82 -2.89
C ILE A 80 -3.53 3.49 -1.64
N ASN A 81 -2.67 3.61 -0.64
CA ASN A 81 -2.94 4.37 0.57
C ASN A 81 -2.43 5.79 0.39
N LYS A 82 -3.29 6.76 0.71
CA LYS A 82 -2.95 8.17 0.72
C LYS A 82 -2.98 8.66 2.15
N TYR A 83 -1.89 9.27 2.57
CA TYR A 83 -1.76 9.85 3.91
C TYR A 83 -1.63 11.35 3.79
N ILE A 84 -2.41 12.07 4.59
CA ILE A 84 -2.24 13.51 4.84
C ILE A 84 -1.67 13.69 6.24
N ALA A 85 -1.23 14.91 6.57
CA ALA A 85 -0.66 15.19 7.88
C ALA A 85 -1.61 14.76 9.01
N GLY A 86 -1.11 14.02 9.97
CA GLY A 86 -1.87 13.49 11.09
C GLY A 86 -2.44 12.08 10.88
N ASP A 87 -2.44 11.57 9.66
CA ASP A 87 -2.93 10.21 9.37
C ASP A 87 -2.00 9.17 9.99
N TRP A 88 -2.58 8.04 10.34
CA TRP A 88 -1.88 6.97 11.04
C TRP A 88 -2.57 5.62 10.84
N ILE A 89 -1.84 4.54 11.09
CA ILE A 89 -2.40 3.19 11.12
C ILE A 89 -1.98 2.54 12.45
N PRO A 90 -2.94 1.97 13.21
CA PRO A 90 -2.61 1.31 14.47
C PRO A 90 -1.82 0.03 14.27
N LYS A 91 -1.25 -0.48 15.35
CA LYS A 91 -0.56 -1.77 15.34
C LYS A 91 -1.51 -2.87 14.90
N HIS A 92 -1.09 -3.62 13.90
CA HIS A 92 -1.87 -4.74 13.33
C HIS A 92 -0.96 -5.70 12.59
N CYS A 93 -1.53 -6.81 12.15
CA CYS A 93 -0.93 -7.70 11.18
C CYS A 93 -1.96 -8.04 10.10
N ASP A 94 -1.52 -8.63 9.01
CA ASP A 94 -2.35 -8.90 7.84
C ASP A 94 -2.53 -10.41 7.57
N ASP A 95 -2.39 -11.23 8.59
CA ASP A 95 -2.41 -12.69 8.49
C ASP A 95 -3.77 -13.27 8.09
N HIS A 96 -4.82 -12.48 8.14
CA HIS A 96 -6.19 -12.85 7.73
C HIS A 96 -6.55 -12.36 6.32
N GLY A 97 -5.60 -11.79 5.62
CA GLY A 97 -5.77 -11.20 4.29
C GLY A 97 -5.04 -11.96 3.20
N PRO A 98 -4.28 -11.28 2.35
CA PRO A 98 -3.56 -11.90 1.26
C PRO A 98 -2.47 -12.86 1.77
N ALA A 99 -2.07 -13.80 0.93
CA ALA A 99 -0.99 -14.71 1.28
C ALA A 99 0.37 -14.02 1.31
N TYR A 100 0.49 -12.94 0.56
CA TYR A 100 1.73 -12.18 0.42
C TYR A 100 1.44 -10.78 -0.06
N PHE A 101 2.22 -9.80 0.36
CA PHE A 101 2.13 -8.45 -0.17
C PHE A 101 3.48 -7.73 -0.16
N THR A 102 3.58 -6.72 -1.03
CA THR A 102 4.71 -5.80 -1.07
C THR A 102 4.20 -4.38 -1.07
N THR A 103 4.98 -3.46 -0.54
CA THR A 103 4.65 -2.04 -0.56
C THR A 103 5.69 -1.27 -1.35
N LEU A 104 5.26 -0.33 -2.17
CA LEU A 104 6.12 0.57 -2.93
C LEU A 104 5.95 1.99 -2.39
N HIS A 105 7.08 2.66 -2.16
CA HIS A 105 7.12 4.03 -1.63
C HIS A 105 7.61 5.00 -2.69
N LEU A 106 7.07 6.22 -2.68
CA LEU A 106 7.26 7.19 -3.77
C LEU A 106 8.06 8.41 -3.36
N GLU A 107 8.59 8.44 -2.15
CA GLU A 107 9.39 9.55 -1.66
C GLU A 107 10.52 9.07 -0.74
N ASP A 108 11.59 9.86 -0.68
CA ASP A 108 12.58 9.74 0.37
C ASP A 108 12.07 10.48 1.60
N SER A 109 12.10 9.84 2.76
CA SER A 109 11.60 10.42 3.99
C SER A 109 12.28 9.80 5.19
N GLU A 110 12.37 10.56 6.28
CA GLU A 110 12.73 10.02 7.60
C GLU A 110 11.55 9.23 8.19
N GLU A 111 10.35 9.42 7.66
CA GLU A 111 9.18 8.66 8.04
C GLU A 111 9.18 7.31 7.31
N GLY A 112 8.40 6.37 7.82
CA GLY A 112 8.33 5.04 7.21
C GLY A 112 7.41 4.11 7.96
N LEU A 113 7.81 2.85 7.98
CA LEU A 113 7.06 1.78 8.62
C LEU A 113 7.70 1.42 9.95
N SER A 114 6.92 1.50 11.01
CA SER A 114 7.30 0.96 12.32
C SER A 114 6.84 -0.48 12.42
N TYR A 115 7.65 -1.35 12.97
CA TYR A 115 7.28 -2.75 13.15
C TYR A 115 7.90 -3.31 14.42
N GLU A 116 7.39 -4.41 14.87
CA GLU A 116 7.90 -5.04 16.08
C GLU A 116 9.33 -5.52 15.83
N GLY A 117 10.26 -4.86 16.51
CA GLY A 117 11.68 -5.11 16.35
C GLY A 117 12.45 -4.08 15.54
N GLY A 118 11.78 -3.06 14.96
CA GLY A 118 12.52 -2.06 14.20
C GLY A 118 11.70 -1.01 13.49
N PHE A 119 12.39 -0.31 12.60
CA PHE A 119 11.82 0.75 11.78
C PHE A 119 12.50 0.76 10.42
N SER A 120 11.73 1.03 9.38
CA SER A 120 12.23 1.12 8.00
C SER A 120 11.74 2.41 7.37
N ARG A 121 12.66 3.33 7.12
CA ARG A 121 12.31 4.60 6.46
C ARG A 121 11.95 4.40 4.99
N ASN A 122 11.20 5.32 4.43
CA ASN A 122 10.81 5.27 3.03
C ASN A 122 11.91 5.78 2.10
N LYS A 123 12.05 5.13 0.96
CA LYS A 123 12.95 5.54 -0.12
C LYS A 123 12.18 5.52 -1.43
N ALA A 124 12.32 6.58 -2.22
CA ALA A 124 11.62 6.71 -3.49
C ALA A 124 11.99 5.57 -4.45
N GLY A 125 10.98 4.82 -4.90
CA GLY A 125 11.15 3.70 -5.82
C GLY A 125 11.48 2.37 -5.16
N TRP A 126 11.58 2.33 -3.83
CA TRP A 126 11.89 1.11 -3.08
C TRP A 126 10.65 0.45 -2.52
N THR A 127 10.73 -0.87 -2.45
CA THR A 127 9.67 -1.71 -1.87
C THR A 127 10.08 -2.23 -0.51
N LYS A 128 9.06 -2.60 0.26
CA LYS A 128 9.23 -3.32 1.53
C LYS A 128 8.41 -4.59 1.46
N GLU A 129 9.03 -5.70 1.83
CA GLU A 129 8.38 -7.00 1.93
C GLU A 129 8.58 -7.54 3.33
N TYR A 130 7.51 -8.06 3.92
CA TYR A 130 7.56 -8.63 5.24
C TYR A 130 6.46 -9.67 5.41
N PRO A 131 6.61 -10.59 6.38
CA PRO A 131 5.61 -11.62 6.63
C PRO A 131 4.26 -11.00 7.01
N THR A 132 3.17 -11.61 6.58
CA THR A 132 1.82 -11.11 6.86
C THR A 132 1.48 -11.12 8.35
N ASP A 133 2.18 -11.91 9.16
CA ASP A 133 2.00 -11.95 10.61
C ASP A 133 2.87 -10.94 11.38
N LEU A 134 3.72 -10.17 10.68
CA LEU A 134 4.51 -9.13 11.33
C LEU A 134 3.61 -8.01 11.84
N ILE A 135 3.74 -7.71 13.13
CA ILE A 135 3.03 -6.57 13.72
C ILE A 135 3.72 -5.29 13.30
N HIS A 136 2.96 -4.41 12.66
CA HIS A 136 3.47 -3.15 12.13
C HIS A 136 2.44 -2.03 12.26
N TRP A 137 2.90 -0.79 12.11
CA TRP A 137 2.04 0.38 12.22
C TRP A 137 2.67 1.57 11.52
N VAL A 138 1.87 2.62 11.31
CA VAL A 138 2.33 3.88 10.76
C VAL A 138 2.08 4.96 11.81
N GLU A 139 3.16 5.56 12.31
CA GLU A 139 3.08 6.70 13.22
C GLU A 139 2.41 7.88 12.52
N PRO A 140 1.82 8.84 13.27
CA PRO A 140 1.19 9.99 12.67
C PRO A 140 2.10 10.67 11.64
N VAL A 141 1.59 10.76 10.42
CA VAL A 141 2.33 11.26 9.27
C VAL A 141 2.51 12.77 9.38
N VAL A 142 3.69 13.28 9.08
CA VAL A 142 3.96 14.72 9.04
C VAL A 142 3.79 15.26 7.63
N LYS A 143 4.35 14.58 6.63
CA LYS A 143 4.28 14.99 5.23
C LYS A 143 3.34 14.07 4.45
N PRO A 144 2.42 14.63 3.63
CA PRO A 144 1.56 13.81 2.77
C PRO A 144 2.36 12.85 1.92
N ARG A 145 1.88 11.63 1.78
CA ARG A 145 2.55 10.58 1.00
C ARG A 145 1.60 9.50 0.55
N TYR A 146 2.11 8.65 -0.34
CA TYR A 146 1.41 7.47 -0.85
C TYR A 146 2.20 6.20 -0.56
N THR A 147 1.48 5.12 -0.35
CA THR A 147 2.04 3.77 -0.34
C THR A 147 1.22 2.90 -1.28
N ILE A 148 1.88 2.23 -2.20
CA ILE A 148 1.21 1.33 -3.14
C ILE A 148 1.42 -0.10 -2.65
N LEU A 149 0.33 -0.82 -2.45
CA LEU A 149 0.33 -2.20 -1.97
C LEU A 149 -0.02 -3.12 -3.13
N PHE A 150 0.85 -4.10 -3.38
CA PHE A 150 0.61 -5.19 -4.32
C PHE A 150 0.30 -6.44 -3.51
N LEU A 151 -0.90 -6.98 -3.67
CA LEU A 151 -1.39 -8.12 -2.90
C LEU A 151 -1.44 -9.35 -3.79
N TYR A 152 -0.85 -10.44 -3.30
CA TYR A 152 -0.74 -11.70 -4.01
C TYR A 152 -1.53 -12.77 -3.28
N ASP A 153 -2.29 -13.54 -4.03
CA ASP A 153 -3.15 -14.56 -3.47
C ASP A 153 -3.22 -15.78 -4.38
N ARG A 154 -3.68 -16.88 -3.85
CA ARG A 154 -3.91 -18.11 -4.62
C ARG A 154 -5.18 -18.04 -5.46
N GLY A 155 -6.01 -17.03 -5.23
CA GLY A 155 -7.21 -16.81 -6.02
C GLY A 155 -6.86 -16.52 -7.46
N ILE A 156 -7.56 -17.16 -8.39
CA ILE A 156 -7.45 -16.85 -9.80
C ILE A 156 -8.48 -15.77 -10.08
N GLY A 157 -8.01 -14.63 -10.55
CA GLY A 157 -8.94 -13.55 -10.77
C GLY A 157 -8.66 -12.73 -12.00
N THR A 158 -9.55 -11.85 -12.22
CA THR A 158 -9.34 -10.67 -13.03
C THR A 158 -8.89 -9.57 -12.10
N PHE A 159 -7.96 -8.80 -12.53
CA PHE A 159 -7.41 -7.71 -11.77
C PHE A 159 -7.90 -6.40 -12.37
N GLY A 160 -8.79 -5.68 -11.66
CA GLY A 160 -9.43 -4.48 -12.19
C GLY A 160 -10.11 -4.69 -13.54
N GLY A 161 -10.57 -5.92 -13.82
CA GLY A 161 -11.10 -6.31 -15.13
C GLY A 161 -10.07 -6.85 -16.13
N ILE A 162 -8.80 -6.87 -15.73
CA ILE A 162 -7.69 -7.40 -16.55
C ILE A 162 -7.39 -8.81 -16.08
N LYS A 163 -7.37 -9.74 -17.03
CA LYS A 163 -7.02 -11.14 -16.73
C LYS A 163 -5.51 -11.25 -16.53
N ILE A 164 -5.13 -11.77 -15.38
CA ILE A 164 -3.73 -12.00 -15.02
C ILE A 164 -3.36 -13.46 -15.03
#